data_e401dbd4d7f778d1b526db8575a10840
#
_entry.id   e401dbd4d7f778d1b526db8575a10840
#
_cell.length_a   1.000
_cell.length_b   1.000
_cell.length_c   1.000
_cell.angle_alpha   90.00
_cell.angle_beta   90.00
_cell.angle_gamma   90.00
#
_symmetry.space_group_name_H-M   'P 1'
#
loop_
_entity.id
_entity.type
_entity.pdbx_description
1 polymer ?
#
loop_
_entity_poly.entity_id
_entity_poly.type
_entity_poly.pdbx_seq_one_letter_code
_entity_poly.pdbx_strand_id
1 'polypeptide(L)'
;MTTLRTILLLSLGFSLSLGCSRKANTPPMEMHTDATAKSSTAKQLYQCSMHPNVISDHPGKCPICGMELQPVKQVHEQGIAGRAPVQLTDLQEQLINIRVTPVERAEASKTLRAVGVITYDETKVADLNSKVKGWGEKLYVDKPGQPVKAGDPLLALYSPDLYSAQQEYLLAFQQGRDAGKSAGLSAEMRKFSGANQRGTESLLKSARKRLELWDISEAQIKALEESGTAKETLELSAPITGVVVEKKVLPGQMIQPGMLLYRVANLSDVWLDADVYEYELASIKTGQKASVTVEAYPGRTFEGEVSFIYPYLQTDTRTAKVRLVLQNPEELLKPGMYANVAIESAPRDQLLVPASAVFDTGTRRYVFVQVEPGVFVPKEVEPGAKVGDRVVIAKGLKEGEQVVVDGNFLLDSESQLKAAAGGESHATVAKDAKEKKH
;
A
#
# COMPACT_ATOMS: atom_id res chain seq x y z
N MET A 1 -46.76 -32.52 3.92
CA MET A 1 -47.59 -31.44 3.35
C MET A 1 -46.61 -30.55 2.55
N THR A 2 -46.29 -30.94 1.33
CA THR A 2 -46.90 -30.66 0.00
C THR A 2 -47.05 -29.16 -0.28
N THR A 3 -46.23 -28.61 -1.18
CA THR A 3 -46.50 -27.96 -2.48
C THR A 3 -45.19 -27.33 -2.97
N LEU A 4 -44.50 -27.76 -3.93
CA LEU A 4 -44.58 -28.00 -5.39
C LEU A 4 -45.30 -26.87 -6.17
N ARG A 5 -44.58 -26.05 -6.95
CA ARG A 5 -44.98 -25.31 -8.19
C ARG A 5 -43.87 -24.38 -8.61
N THR A 6 -43.46 -24.20 -9.80
CA THR A 6 -43.61 -24.74 -11.17
C THR A 6 -42.68 -23.86 -12.02
N ILE A 7 -42.00 -24.48 -12.93
CA ILE A 7 -41.18 -24.00 -14.04
C ILE A 7 -42.02 -23.08 -14.96
N LEU A 8 -41.44 -21.96 -15.45
CA LEU A 8 -41.86 -21.34 -16.71
C LEU A 8 -40.66 -20.94 -17.54
N LEU A 9 -40.39 -21.75 -18.55
CA LEU A 9 -39.55 -21.47 -19.72
C LEU A 9 -40.34 -20.51 -20.65
N LEU A 10 -39.72 -19.46 -21.14
CA LEU A 10 -40.14 -18.74 -22.33
C LEU A 10 -38.94 -18.46 -23.22
N SER A 11 -38.86 -19.26 -24.28
CA SER A 11 -38.05 -19.10 -25.48
C SER A 11 -38.81 -18.22 -26.47
N LEU A 12 -38.18 -17.24 -27.09
CA LEU A 12 -38.53 -16.60 -28.39
C LEU A 12 -37.44 -15.50 -28.59
N GLY A 13 -36.79 -15.28 -29.69
CA GLY A 13 -36.97 -15.68 -31.06
C GLY A 13 -35.89 -14.95 -31.83
N PHE A 14 -35.24 -15.72 -32.65
CA PHE A 14 -34.19 -15.31 -33.59
C PHE A 14 -34.81 -14.53 -34.75
N SER A 15 -34.31 -13.31 -35.06
CA SER A 15 -34.61 -12.62 -36.30
C SER A 15 -33.32 -12.06 -36.92
N LEU A 16 -32.83 -12.81 -37.92
CA LEU A 16 -31.89 -12.30 -38.92
C LEU A 16 -32.62 -11.28 -39.81
N SER A 17 -32.03 -10.12 -40.01
CA SER A 17 -32.30 -9.24 -41.14
C SER A 17 -31.01 -8.94 -41.90
N LEU A 18 -30.83 -9.60 -43.02
CA LEU A 18 -29.91 -9.22 -44.10
C LEU A 18 -30.41 -7.90 -44.69
N GLY A 19 -29.57 -6.85 -44.64
CA GLY A 19 -29.79 -5.58 -45.31
C GLY A 19 -28.67 -5.32 -46.34
N CYS A 20 -29.03 -5.35 -47.59
CA CYS A 20 -28.18 -5.20 -48.76
C CYS A 20 -27.40 -3.87 -48.79
N SER A 21 -26.13 -4.00 -49.09
CA SER A 21 -25.22 -2.96 -49.53
C SER A 21 -25.70 -2.32 -50.87
N ARG A 22 -25.95 -1.01 -50.87
CA ARG A 22 -25.98 -0.20 -52.09
C ARG A 22 -24.78 0.68 -52.13
N LYS A 23 -23.83 0.34 -53.00
CA LYS A 23 -22.75 1.25 -53.47
C LYS A 23 -23.39 2.42 -54.23
N ALA A 24 -23.24 3.64 -53.70
CA ALA A 24 -23.47 4.84 -54.48
C ALA A 24 -22.10 5.29 -55.01
N ASN A 25 -21.95 5.21 -56.33
CA ASN A 25 -20.86 5.84 -57.09
C ASN A 25 -21.10 7.35 -57.12
N THR A 26 -20.25 8.14 -56.49
CA THR A 26 -20.10 9.55 -56.77
C THR A 26 -18.76 9.78 -57.47
N PRO A 27 -18.71 10.54 -58.58
CA PRO A 27 -17.49 10.83 -59.32
C PRO A 27 -16.59 11.79 -58.53
N PRO A 28 -15.25 11.71 -58.70
CA PRO A 28 -14.33 12.61 -58.02
C PRO A 28 -14.45 14.01 -58.55
N MET A 29 -14.79 14.93 -57.64
CA MET A 29 -14.76 16.38 -57.90
C MET A 29 -13.28 16.81 -57.79
N GLU A 30 -12.68 17.17 -58.91
CA GLU A 30 -11.37 17.82 -58.96
C GLU A 30 -11.46 19.18 -58.25
N MET A 31 -10.87 19.25 -57.09
CA MET A 31 -10.72 20.47 -56.33
C MET A 31 -9.37 21.07 -56.70
N HIS A 32 -9.38 22.05 -57.62
CA HIS A 32 -8.23 22.91 -57.84
C HIS A 32 -7.85 23.61 -56.54
N THR A 33 -6.81 23.16 -55.90
CA THR A 33 -6.15 23.83 -54.79
C THR A 33 -5.11 24.78 -55.33
N ASP A 34 -5.49 25.95 -55.74
CA ASP A 34 -4.60 27.11 -55.75
C ASP A 34 -4.50 27.65 -54.33
N ALA A 35 -3.74 26.95 -53.48
CA ALA A 35 -3.29 27.50 -52.22
C ALA A 35 -1.87 28.08 -52.44
N THR A 36 -1.82 29.29 -52.95
CA THR A 36 -0.65 30.15 -52.79
C THR A 36 -0.45 30.37 -51.30
N ALA A 37 0.34 29.51 -50.68
CA ALA A 37 0.90 29.73 -49.34
C ALA A 37 1.75 31.01 -49.43
N LYS A 38 1.18 32.14 -49.03
CA LYS A 38 1.97 33.32 -48.70
C LYS A 38 2.83 32.92 -47.50
N SER A 39 4.08 32.55 -47.80
CA SER A 39 5.18 32.55 -46.86
C SER A 39 5.20 33.95 -46.22
N SER A 40 4.70 34.10 -45.03
CA SER A 40 4.91 35.28 -44.19
C SER A 40 6.38 35.27 -43.83
N THR A 41 7.22 35.88 -44.63
CA THR A 41 8.61 36.22 -44.30
C THR A 41 8.54 37.05 -43.02
N ALA A 42 8.84 36.46 -41.87
CA ALA A 42 8.93 37.16 -40.60
C ALA A 42 9.93 38.30 -40.78
N LYS A 43 9.44 39.56 -40.67
CA LYS A 43 10.34 40.74 -40.79
C LYS A 43 11.35 40.70 -39.65
N GLN A 44 12.64 40.69 -39.98
CA GLN A 44 13.71 40.81 -39.02
C GLN A 44 13.60 42.18 -38.33
N LEU A 45 13.43 42.18 -36.98
CA LEU A 45 13.41 43.39 -36.18
C LEU A 45 14.82 43.71 -35.66
N TYR A 46 15.12 44.98 -35.51
CA TYR A 46 16.37 45.52 -35.00
C TYR A 46 16.10 46.42 -33.80
N GLN A 47 16.90 46.31 -32.74
CA GLN A 47 16.72 47.04 -31.47
C GLN A 47 18.05 47.67 -31.02
N CYS A 48 17.96 48.79 -30.35
CA CYS A 48 19.12 49.43 -29.76
C CYS A 48 19.48 48.79 -28.41
N SER A 49 20.73 48.38 -28.22
CA SER A 49 21.22 47.79 -26.96
C SER A 49 21.08 48.70 -25.74
N MET A 50 21.14 50.04 -25.94
CA MET A 50 21.04 51.04 -24.86
C MET A 50 19.60 51.60 -24.70
N HIS A 51 18.79 51.54 -25.75
CA HIS A 51 17.43 52.05 -25.77
C HIS A 51 16.46 50.97 -26.22
N PRO A 52 16.01 50.07 -25.34
CA PRO A 52 15.17 48.93 -25.68
C PRO A 52 13.85 49.31 -26.36
N ASN A 53 13.41 50.51 -26.18
CA ASN A 53 12.16 51.02 -26.79
C ASN A 53 12.33 51.44 -28.24
N VAL A 54 13.57 51.51 -28.78
CA VAL A 54 13.84 51.82 -30.16
C VAL A 54 13.93 50.54 -30.96
N ILE A 55 12.82 50.21 -31.64
CA ILE A 55 12.71 49.02 -32.50
C ILE A 55 12.47 49.49 -33.93
N SER A 56 13.19 48.91 -34.90
CA SER A 56 13.08 49.17 -36.33
C SER A 56 12.89 47.87 -37.11
N ASP A 57 12.22 47.91 -38.24
CA ASP A 57 12.07 46.79 -39.19
C ASP A 57 13.20 46.72 -40.23
N HIS A 58 14.20 47.60 -40.13
CA HIS A 58 15.38 47.67 -41.01
C HIS A 58 16.64 48.01 -40.21
N PRO A 59 17.82 47.58 -40.67
CA PRO A 59 19.08 47.95 -40.05
C PRO A 59 19.34 49.47 -40.17
N GLY A 60 19.85 50.04 -39.08
CA GLY A 60 20.11 51.49 -39.04
C GLY A 60 20.76 51.91 -37.73
N LYS A 61 20.84 53.24 -37.51
CA LYS A 61 21.35 53.83 -36.28
C LYS A 61 20.23 54.25 -35.31
N CYS A 62 20.43 54.06 -34.07
CA CYS A 62 19.51 54.50 -33.02
C CYS A 62 19.38 56.05 -33.05
N PRO A 63 18.18 56.63 -33.16
CA PRO A 63 17.96 58.09 -33.21
C PRO A 63 18.34 58.79 -31.91
N ILE A 64 18.46 58.10 -30.81
CA ILE A 64 18.74 58.66 -29.50
C ILE A 64 20.28 58.69 -29.21
N CYS A 65 20.97 57.59 -29.48
CA CYS A 65 22.40 57.46 -29.15
C CYS A 65 23.34 57.28 -30.32
N GLY A 66 22.82 57.15 -31.58
CA GLY A 66 23.63 56.97 -32.79
C GLY A 66 24.28 55.61 -32.96
N MET A 67 24.12 54.65 -32.03
CA MET A 67 24.67 53.30 -32.14
C MET A 67 23.90 52.47 -33.16
N GLU A 68 24.55 51.46 -33.78
CA GLU A 68 23.91 50.56 -34.71
C GLU A 68 22.92 49.70 -34.01
N LEU A 69 21.74 49.52 -34.62
CA LEU A 69 20.68 48.64 -34.15
C LEU A 69 21.10 47.18 -34.40
N GLN A 70 20.96 46.36 -33.35
CA GLN A 70 21.27 44.92 -33.40
C GLN A 70 20.03 44.13 -33.81
N PRO A 71 20.17 43.05 -34.62
CA PRO A 71 19.06 42.20 -34.97
C PRO A 71 18.47 41.52 -33.75
N VAL A 72 17.17 41.65 -33.55
CA VAL A 72 16.45 40.95 -32.48
C VAL A 72 16.23 39.51 -32.91
N LYS A 73 16.73 38.56 -32.14
CA LYS A 73 16.45 37.14 -32.34
C LYS A 73 14.97 36.90 -32.10
N GLN A 74 14.23 36.47 -33.12
CA GLN A 74 12.84 36.13 -32.96
C GLN A 74 12.75 34.73 -32.33
N VAL A 75 12.26 34.68 -31.13
CA VAL A 75 11.97 33.40 -30.46
C VAL A 75 10.65 32.86 -31.01
N HIS A 76 10.69 31.75 -31.70
CA HIS A 76 9.52 31.12 -32.29
C HIS A 76 8.69 30.33 -31.28
N GLU A 77 9.22 30.13 -30.06
CA GLU A 77 8.47 29.50 -28.97
C GLU A 77 7.53 30.51 -28.31
N GLN A 78 6.25 30.18 -28.29
CA GLN A 78 5.23 30.99 -27.67
C GLN A 78 5.35 30.84 -26.13
N GLY A 79 5.27 31.98 -25.42
CA GLY A 79 5.12 31.97 -23.97
C GLY A 79 3.78 31.38 -23.53
N ILE A 80 3.60 31.26 -22.24
CA ILE A 80 2.32 30.86 -21.64
C ILE A 80 1.46 32.10 -21.38
N ALA A 81 0.15 31.92 -21.19
CA ALA A 81 -0.75 33.05 -20.94
C ALA A 81 -0.31 33.90 -19.75
N GLY A 82 -0.07 35.18 -19.97
CA GLY A 82 0.45 36.15 -18.99
C GLY A 82 1.93 36.11 -18.75
N ARG A 83 2.71 35.36 -19.56
CA ARG A 83 4.18 35.26 -19.50
C ARG A 83 4.75 35.22 -20.90
N ALA A 84 5.60 36.15 -21.22
CA ALA A 84 6.31 36.21 -22.49
C ALA A 84 7.74 35.67 -22.39
N PRO A 85 8.35 35.20 -23.48
CA PRO A 85 9.78 34.89 -23.51
C PRO A 85 10.63 36.10 -23.13
N VAL A 86 11.68 35.86 -22.36
CA VAL A 86 12.60 36.90 -21.88
C VAL A 86 13.95 36.74 -22.58
N GLN A 87 14.47 37.84 -23.11
CA GLN A 87 15.82 37.92 -23.62
C GLN A 87 16.65 38.83 -22.74
N LEU A 88 17.76 38.34 -22.27
CA LEU A 88 18.71 39.06 -21.42
C LEU A 88 20.05 39.14 -22.15
N THR A 89 20.79 40.21 -21.90
CA THR A 89 22.20 40.32 -22.28
C THR A 89 23.08 39.59 -21.26
N ASP A 90 24.30 39.21 -21.66
CA ASP A 90 25.25 38.52 -20.78
C ASP A 90 25.49 39.30 -19.49
N LEU A 91 25.50 40.65 -19.53
CA LEU A 91 25.66 41.51 -18.37
C LEU A 91 24.40 41.41 -17.43
N GLN A 92 23.21 41.36 -18.00
CA GLN A 92 21.97 41.21 -17.21
C GLN A 92 21.88 39.81 -16.56
N GLU A 93 22.27 38.76 -17.26
CA GLU A 93 22.36 37.43 -16.67
C GLU A 93 23.30 37.37 -15.46
N GLN A 94 24.48 38.01 -15.57
CA GLN A 94 25.42 38.07 -14.49
C GLN A 94 24.91 38.92 -13.29
N LEU A 95 24.26 40.06 -13.56
CA LEU A 95 23.68 40.90 -12.52
C LEU A 95 22.54 40.22 -11.75
N ILE A 96 21.73 39.44 -12.43
CA ILE A 96 20.61 38.68 -11.86
C ILE A 96 21.09 37.38 -11.20
N ASN A 97 22.31 36.94 -11.48
CA ASN A 97 22.91 35.68 -11.03
C ASN A 97 22.04 34.47 -11.46
N ILE A 98 21.69 34.43 -12.75
CA ILE A 98 20.93 33.30 -13.29
C ILE A 98 21.80 32.07 -13.29
N ARG A 99 21.29 31.01 -12.67
CA ARG A 99 21.86 29.66 -12.77
C ARG A 99 20.86 28.72 -13.45
N VAL A 100 21.36 27.92 -14.35
CA VAL A 100 20.59 26.88 -15.03
C VAL A 100 21.11 25.50 -14.62
N THR A 101 20.23 24.53 -14.67
CA THR A 101 20.54 23.13 -14.37
C THR A 101 19.84 22.26 -15.40
N PRO A 102 20.49 21.22 -15.94
CA PRO A 102 19.82 20.31 -16.86
C PRO A 102 18.72 19.52 -16.17
N VAL A 103 17.65 19.25 -16.87
CA VAL A 103 16.62 18.28 -16.46
C VAL A 103 17.24 16.89 -16.55
N GLU A 104 17.36 16.23 -15.42
CA GLU A 104 17.95 14.91 -15.32
C GLU A 104 16.87 13.84 -15.21
N ARG A 105 17.12 12.70 -15.86
CA ARG A 105 16.37 11.49 -15.61
C ARG A 105 17.09 10.67 -14.55
N ALA A 106 16.41 10.42 -13.46
CA ALA A 106 16.96 9.60 -12.38
C ALA A 106 15.87 8.74 -11.71
N GLU A 107 16.32 7.70 -11.06
CA GLU A 107 15.43 6.87 -10.25
C GLU A 107 14.92 7.69 -9.05
N ALA A 108 13.62 7.83 -8.97
CA ALA A 108 12.94 8.48 -7.85
C ALA A 108 11.98 7.51 -7.17
N SER A 109 12.12 7.36 -5.87
CA SER A 109 11.17 6.65 -5.02
C SER A 109 10.33 7.65 -4.22
N LYS A 110 9.03 7.42 -4.18
CA LYS A 110 8.13 8.19 -3.30
C LYS A 110 7.99 7.43 -2.00
N THR A 111 8.23 8.10 -0.88
CA THR A 111 7.89 7.57 0.44
C THR A 111 6.44 7.86 0.73
N LEU A 112 5.66 6.79 0.87
CA LEU A 112 4.26 6.86 1.26
C LEU A 112 4.18 6.76 2.78
N ARG A 113 3.46 7.69 3.41
CA ARG A 113 3.25 7.71 4.86
C ARG A 113 1.82 7.27 5.18
N ALA A 114 1.72 6.28 6.04
CA ALA A 114 0.45 5.75 6.53
C ALA A 114 0.49 5.60 8.04
N VAL A 115 -0.67 5.47 8.65
CA VAL A 115 -0.82 5.11 10.06
C VAL A 115 -1.42 3.72 10.13
N GLY A 116 -0.98 2.92 11.08
CA GLY A 116 -1.50 1.57 11.27
C GLY A 116 -1.56 1.18 12.73
N VAL A 117 -2.16 0.03 12.97
CA VAL A 117 -2.30 -0.57 14.30
C VAL A 117 -1.55 -1.89 14.31
N ILE A 118 -0.74 -2.10 15.34
CA ILE A 118 -0.04 -3.35 15.55
C ILE A 118 -1.05 -4.39 16.07
N THR A 119 -1.03 -5.57 15.46
CA THR A 119 -1.84 -6.71 15.83
C THR A 119 -0.96 -7.94 16.01
N TYR A 120 -1.48 -8.98 16.66
CA TYR A 120 -0.74 -10.24 16.70
C TYR A 120 -0.85 -10.98 15.36
N ASP A 121 0.15 -11.79 15.06
CA ASP A 121 0.10 -12.73 13.95
C ASP A 121 -0.97 -13.79 14.24
N GLU A 122 -2.10 -13.73 13.53
CA GLU A 122 -3.23 -14.65 13.72
C GLU A 122 -2.85 -16.12 13.42
N THR A 123 -1.79 -16.36 12.65
CA THR A 123 -1.30 -17.72 12.39
C THR A 123 -0.53 -18.30 13.58
N LYS A 124 -0.12 -17.44 14.52
CA LYS A 124 0.63 -17.78 15.74
C LYS A 124 -0.20 -17.60 17.00
N VAL A 125 -1.52 -17.61 16.86
CA VAL A 125 -2.48 -17.58 17.96
C VAL A 125 -3.07 -18.97 18.14
N ALA A 126 -3.19 -19.41 19.37
CA ALA A 126 -3.84 -20.66 19.72
C ALA A 126 -4.90 -20.42 20.81
N ASP A 127 -6.10 -20.92 20.55
CA ASP A 127 -7.21 -20.90 21.49
C ASP A 127 -7.27 -22.23 22.24
N LEU A 128 -7.26 -22.17 23.57
CA LEU A 128 -7.56 -23.30 24.43
C LEU A 128 -9.05 -23.31 24.73
N ASN A 129 -9.79 -24.17 24.05
CA ASN A 129 -11.21 -24.40 24.25
C ASN A 129 -11.43 -25.70 25.06
N SER A 130 -12.38 -25.72 25.98
CA SER A 130 -12.75 -26.96 26.63
C SER A 130 -13.44 -27.91 25.67
N LYS A 131 -13.07 -29.18 25.68
CA LYS A 131 -13.75 -30.26 24.96
C LYS A 131 -14.74 -31.04 25.86
N VAL A 132 -14.67 -30.83 27.17
CA VAL A 132 -15.49 -31.54 28.15
C VAL A 132 -16.20 -30.56 29.09
N LYS A 133 -17.26 -31.02 29.71
CA LYS A 133 -17.96 -30.32 30.75
C LYS A 133 -17.22 -30.50 32.08
N GLY A 134 -17.12 -29.44 32.88
CA GLY A 134 -16.46 -29.52 34.17
C GLY A 134 -16.46 -28.21 34.95
N TRP A 135 -15.58 -28.09 35.90
CA TRP A 135 -15.39 -26.90 36.74
C TRP A 135 -13.90 -26.56 36.80
N GLY A 136 -13.56 -25.31 36.64
CA GLY A 136 -12.18 -24.82 36.78
C GLY A 136 -11.85 -24.70 38.30
N GLU A 137 -11.14 -25.66 38.85
CA GLU A 137 -10.81 -25.64 40.28
C GLU A 137 -9.68 -24.69 40.61
N LYS A 138 -8.57 -24.79 39.87
CA LYS A 138 -7.37 -24.00 40.11
C LYS A 138 -6.90 -23.40 38.82
N LEU A 139 -6.64 -22.09 38.80
CA LEU A 139 -5.98 -21.39 37.71
C LEU A 139 -4.50 -21.20 38.06
N TYR A 140 -3.62 -21.70 37.24
CA TYR A 140 -2.16 -21.46 37.34
C TYR A 140 -1.79 -20.12 36.69
N VAL A 141 -2.55 -19.73 35.65
CA VAL A 141 -2.46 -18.45 34.99
C VAL A 141 -3.75 -17.68 35.28
N ASP A 142 -3.66 -16.69 36.12
CA ASP A 142 -4.84 -15.93 36.65
C ASP A 142 -5.03 -14.58 35.96
N LYS A 143 -4.05 -14.10 35.18
CA LYS A 143 -4.08 -12.78 34.53
C LYS A 143 -3.66 -12.84 33.05
N PRO A 144 -4.31 -12.06 32.18
CA PRO A 144 -3.76 -11.78 30.86
C PRO A 144 -2.40 -11.07 30.95
N GLY A 145 -1.54 -11.26 29.95
CA GLY A 145 -0.19 -10.72 29.93
C GLY A 145 0.88 -11.62 30.53
N GLN A 146 0.53 -12.77 31.12
CA GLN A 146 1.51 -13.73 31.64
C GLN A 146 2.15 -14.53 30.49
N PRO A 147 3.50 -14.67 30.48
CA PRO A 147 4.19 -15.55 29.55
C PRO A 147 3.99 -17.02 29.95
N VAL A 148 3.85 -17.88 28.95
CA VAL A 148 3.70 -19.32 29.11
C VAL A 148 4.49 -20.06 28.06
N LYS A 149 4.98 -21.26 28.39
CA LYS A 149 5.63 -22.19 27.44
C LYS A 149 4.63 -23.27 27.03
N ALA A 150 4.81 -23.80 25.83
CA ALA A 150 4.05 -24.97 25.40
C ALA A 150 4.19 -26.09 26.41
N GLY A 151 3.05 -26.62 26.87
CA GLY A 151 2.98 -27.66 27.92
C GLY A 151 2.84 -27.14 29.34
N ASP A 152 3.03 -25.84 29.62
CA ASP A 152 2.82 -25.30 30.98
C ASP A 152 1.34 -25.42 31.36
N PRO A 153 1.02 -25.81 32.63
CA PRO A 153 -0.35 -25.92 33.08
C PRO A 153 -1.02 -24.53 33.18
N LEU A 154 -2.19 -24.38 32.58
CA LEU A 154 -3.00 -23.14 32.64
C LEU A 154 -4.08 -23.22 33.68
N LEU A 155 -4.80 -24.33 33.77
CA LEU A 155 -5.84 -24.57 34.77
C LEU A 155 -5.97 -26.06 35.09
N ALA A 156 -6.41 -26.36 36.30
CA ALA A 156 -6.88 -27.68 36.71
C ALA A 156 -8.40 -27.75 36.52
N LEU A 157 -8.86 -28.70 35.73
CA LEU A 157 -10.26 -28.95 35.41
C LEU A 157 -10.74 -30.19 36.14
N TYR A 158 -11.77 -30.04 36.97
CA TYR A 158 -12.56 -31.16 37.49
C TYR A 158 -13.65 -31.51 36.48
N SER A 159 -13.72 -32.77 36.07
CA SER A 159 -14.77 -33.25 35.17
C SER A 159 -15.15 -34.70 35.49
N PRO A 160 -16.42 -34.96 35.89
CA PRO A 160 -16.92 -36.31 36.13
C PRO A 160 -16.78 -37.20 34.88
N ASP A 161 -16.96 -36.63 33.69
CA ASP A 161 -16.85 -37.36 32.42
C ASP A 161 -15.39 -37.81 32.17
N LEU A 162 -14.43 -36.90 32.41
CA LEU A 162 -13.02 -37.24 32.35
C LEU A 162 -12.59 -38.28 33.37
N TYR A 163 -13.08 -38.15 34.57
CA TYR A 163 -12.81 -39.12 35.64
C TYR A 163 -13.30 -40.51 35.25
N SER A 164 -14.55 -40.63 34.78
CA SER A 164 -15.14 -41.89 34.34
C SER A 164 -14.36 -42.47 33.14
N ALA A 165 -13.96 -41.64 32.18
CA ALA A 165 -13.22 -42.11 31.02
C ALA A 165 -11.80 -42.62 31.40
N GLN A 166 -11.14 -41.99 32.39
CA GLN A 166 -9.87 -42.49 32.94
C GLN A 166 -10.05 -43.87 33.65
N GLN A 167 -11.11 -44.06 34.40
CA GLN A 167 -11.45 -45.35 35.02
C GLN A 167 -11.69 -46.42 33.97
N GLU A 168 -12.51 -46.14 32.93
CA GLU A 168 -12.73 -47.06 31.81
C GLU A 168 -11.40 -47.44 31.11
N TYR A 169 -10.55 -46.46 30.89
CA TYR A 169 -9.25 -46.69 30.28
C TYR A 169 -8.34 -47.60 31.13
N LEU A 170 -8.22 -47.30 32.45
CA LEU A 170 -7.44 -48.08 33.36
C LEU A 170 -7.95 -49.51 33.48
N LEU A 171 -9.28 -49.73 33.52
CA LEU A 171 -9.84 -51.08 33.54
C LEU A 171 -9.48 -51.88 32.29
N ALA A 172 -9.61 -51.25 31.10
CA ALA A 172 -9.23 -51.87 29.82
C ALA A 172 -7.72 -52.18 29.78
N PHE A 173 -6.89 -51.26 30.27
CA PHE A 173 -5.42 -51.40 30.34
C PHE A 173 -4.99 -52.56 31.28
N GLN A 174 -5.60 -52.68 32.45
CA GLN A 174 -5.32 -53.77 33.42
C GLN A 174 -5.74 -55.09 32.79
N GLN A 175 -6.93 -55.22 32.21
CA GLN A 175 -7.38 -56.43 31.55
C GLN A 175 -6.47 -56.83 30.40
N GLY A 176 -5.93 -55.87 29.64
CA GLY A 176 -4.97 -56.13 28.58
C GLY A 176 -3.64 -56.67 29.12
N ARG A 177 -3.11 -56.16 30.23
CA ARG A 177 -1.91 -56.64 30.90
C ARG A 177 -2.06 -58.05 31.46
N ASP A 178 -3.22 -58.38 32.06
CA ASP A 178 -3.50 -59.67 32.64
C ASP A 178 -3.71 -60.76 31.57
N ALA A 179 -4.37 -60.40 30.46
CA ALA A 179 -4.47 -61.28 29.30
C ALA A 179 -3.11 -61.60 28.66
N GLY A 180 -2.14 -60.71 28.68
CA GLY A 180 -0.76 -60.92 28.22
C GLY A 180 0.03 -61.86 29.12
N LYS A 181 -0.27 -61.94 30.42
CA LYS A 181 0.40 -62.84 31.40
C LYS A 181 -0.09 -64.28 31.33
N SER A 182 -1.21 -64.54 30.61
CA SER A 182 -1.81 -65.88 30.51
C SER A 182 -1.10 -66.81 29.51
N ALA A 183 0.18 -66.62 29.24
CA ALA A 183 0.98 -67.38 28.25
C ALA A 183 1.19 -68.89 28.59
N GLY A 184 0.72 -69.38 29.73
CA GLY A 184 0.85 -70.75 30.17
C GLY A 184 -0.41 -71.66 29.96
N LEU A 185 -1.45 -71.21 29.27
CA LEU A 185 -2.71 -71.95 29.11
C LEU A 185 -2.71 -72.95 27.95
N SER A 186 -3.51 -74.04 28.07
CA SER A 186 -3.66 -75.10 27.06
C SER A 186 -4.20 -74.55 25.69
N ALA A 187 -3.97 -75.27 24.61
CA ALA A 187 -4.29 -74.84 23.23
C ALA A 187 -5.78 -74.52 22.99
N GLU A 188 -6.71 -75.19 23.73
CA GLU A 188 -8.13 -74.92 23.67
C GLU A 188 -8.52 -73.63 24.37
N MET A 189 -7.91 -73.32 25.53
CA MET A 189 -8.11 -72.11 26.29
C MET A 189 -7.53 -70.89 25.54
N ARG A 190 -6.48 -71.09 24.71
CA ARG A 190 -5.92 -70.00 23.84
C ARG A 190 -6.89 -69.53 22.77
N LYS A 191 -7.77 -70.39 22.23
CA LYS A 191 -8.77 -69.95 21.24
C LYS A 191 -9.86 -69.06 21.84
N PHE A 192 -10.27 -69.36 23.08
CA PHE A 192 -11.22 -68.52 23.83
C PHE A 192 -10.56 -67.22 24.31
N SER A 193 -9.31 -67.30 24.80
CA SER A 193 -8.54 -66.11 25.22
C SER A 193 -8.23 -65.17 24.05
N GLY A 194 -7.96 -65.70 22.83
CA GLY A 194 -7.66 -64.88 21.66
C GLY A 194 -8.87 -64.05 21.13
N ALA A 195 -10.08 -64.53 21.33
CA ALA A 195 -11.28 -63.72 21.03
C ALA A 195 -11.51 -62.60 22.09
N ASN A 196 -11.29 -62.91 23.35
CA ASN A 196 -11.37 -61.92 24.43
C ASN A 196 -10.23 -60.90 24.35
N GLN A 197 -9.03 -61.33 23.96
CA GLN A 197 -7.84 -60.46 23.81
C GLN A 197 -8.09 -59.39 22.70
N ARG A 198 -8.64 -59.74 21.53
CA ARG A 198 -9.00 -58.80 20.48
C ARG A 198 -10.06 -57.79 20.94
N GLY A 199 -11.06 -58.26 21.75
CA GLY A 199 -12.08 -57.39 22.31
C GLY A 199 -11.49 -56.39 23.30
N THR A 200 -10.60 -56.83 24.18
CA THR A 200 -9.94 -55.97 25.19
C THR A 200 -9.02 -54.94 24.51
N GLU A 201 -8.26 -55.36 23.49
CA GLU A 201 -7.40 -54.47 22.72
C GLU A 201 -8.20 -53.38 21.99
N SER A 202 -9.35 -53.77 21.43
CA SER A 202 -10.26 -52.80 20.78
C SER A 202 -10.84 -51.79 21.77
N LEU A 203 -11.22 -52.24 22.97
CA LEU A 203 -11.72 -51.39 24.05
C LEU A 203 -10.66 -50.42 24.56
N LEU A 204 -9.43 -50.91 24.76
CA LEU A 204 -8.30 -50.08 25.18
C LEU A 204 -7.99 -48.98 24.14
N LYS A 205 -7.93 -49.37 22.87
CA LYS A 205 -7.74 -48.42 21.77
C LYS A 205 -8.84 -47.35 21.72
N SER A 206 -10.07 -47.76 21.89
CA SER A 206 -11.22 -46.81 21.88
C SER A 206 -11.21 -45.88 23.08
N ALA A 207 -10.94 -46.40 24.30
CA ALA A 207 -10.84 -45.59 25.48
C ALA A 207 -9.66 -44.59 25.42
N ARG A 208 -8.49 -45.06 24.93
CA ARG A 208 -7.34 -44.18 24.66
C ARG A 208 -7.70 -43.06 23.67
N LYS A 209 -8.37 -43.42 22.57
CA LYS A 209 -8.77 -42.46 21.55
C LYS A 209 -9.74 -41.40 22.08
N ARG A 210 -10.63 -41.77 23.03
CA ARG A 210 -11.52 -40.82 23.72
C ARG A 210 -10.72 -39.78 24.50
N LEU A 211 -9.73 -40.23 25.30
CA LEU A 211 -8.87 -39.32 26.07
C LEU A 211 -8.05 -38.38 25.16
N GLU A 212 -7.49 -38.90 24.09
CA GLU A 212 -6.77 -38.09 23.07
C GLU A 212 -7.68 -37.05 22.42
N LEU A 213 -8.93 -37.41 22.09
CA LEU A 213 -9.91 -36.48 21.51
C LEU A 213 -10.32 -35.35 22.48
N TRP A 214 -10.11 -35.56 23.78
CA TRP A 214 -10.34 -34.56 24.83
C TRP A 214 -9.06 -33.79 25.22
N ASP A 215 -8.02 -33.84 24.36
CA ASP A 215 -6.74 -33.14 24.52
C ASP A 215 -5.93 -33.61 25.76
N ILE A 216 -6.16 -34.84 26.20
CA ILE A 216 -5.30 -35.43 27.22
C ILE A 216 -3.99 -35.82 26.52
N SER A 217 -2.89 -35.23 26.97
CA SER A 217 -1.58 -35.45 26.39
C SER A 217 -1.09 -36.89 26.60
N GLU A 218 -0.21 -37.35 25.70
CA GLU A 218 0.38 -38.68 25.83
C GLU A 218 1.16 -38.85 27.16
N ALA A 219 1.80 -37.76 27.63
CA ALA A 219 2.47 -37.75 28.91
C ALA A 219 1.49 -37.97 30.10
N GLN A 220 0.30 -37.38 30.01
CA GLN A 220 -0.75 -37.56 31.03
C GLN A 220 -1.35 -38.97 30.98
N ILE A 221 -1.57 -39.53 29.80
CA ILE A 221 -2.03 -40.92 29.63
C ILE A 221 -0.96 -41.90 30.22
N LYS A 222 0.31 -41.69 29.92
CA LYS A 222 1.38 -42.50 30.46
C LYS A 222 1.48 -42.40 31.99
N ALA A 223 1.36 -41.19 32.53
CA ALA A 223 1.31 -40.98 33.99
C ALA A 223 0.10 -41.68 34.64
N LEU A 224 -1.05 -41.75 33.94
CA LEU A 224 -2.23 -42.49 34.34
C LEU A 224 -1.97 -44.01 34.36
N GLU A 225 -1.29 -44.54 33.34
CA GLU A 225 -0.86 -45.96 33.25
C GLU A 225 0.10 -46.37 34.40
N GLU A 226 1.05 -45.47 34.71
CA GLU A 226 2.05 -45.68 35.74
C GLU A 226 1.45 -45.59 37.16
N SER A 227 0.58 -44.62 37.39
CA SER A 227 -0.09 -44.45 38.71
C SER A 227 -1.16 -45.49 38.97
N GLY A 228 -1.84 -45.98 37.92
CA GLY A 228 -2.94 -46.92 38.04
C GLY A 228 -4.18 -46.34 38.71
N THR A 229 -4.23 -45.02 38.96
CA THR A 229 -5.33 -44.33 39.63
C THR A 229 -5.82 -43.14 38.81
N ALA A 230 -7.15 -43.05 38.63
CA ALA A 230 -7.76 -41.90 37.98
C ALA A 230 -7.61 -40.65 38.84
N LYS A 231 -7.28 -39.52 38.21
CA LYS A 231 -7.19 -38.22 38.87
C LYS A 231 -8.53 -37.50 38.74
N GLU A 232 -9.01 -36.92 39.85
CA GLU A 232 -10.24 -36.14 39.85
C GLU A 232 -10.13 -34.86 39.02
N THR A 233 -8.92 -34.25 39.04
CA THR A 233 -8.61 -33.05 38.27
C THR A 233 -7.54 -33.33 37.27
N LEU A 234 -7.71 -32.75 36.08
CA LEU A 234 -6.71 -32.81 35.00
C LEU A 234 -6.27 -31.40 34.63
N GLU A 235 -4.97 -31.27 34.41
CA GLU A 235 -4.35 -30.01 34.00
C GLU A 235 -4.49 -29.83 32.50
N LEU A 236 -5.07 -28.70 32.09
CA LEU A 236 -5.07 -28.26 30.72
C LEU A 236 -3.88 -27.35 30.51
N SER A 237 -3.06 -27.70 29.49
CA SER A 237 -1.77 -27.07 29.24
C SER A 237 -1.82 -26.09 28.06
N ALA A 238 -0.86 -25.14 28.03
CA ALA A 238 -0.69 -24.21 26.95
C ALA A 238 -0.34 -24.93 25.63
N PRO A 239 -1.08 -24.66 24.54
CA PRO A 239 -0.83 -25.32 23.26
C PRO A 239 0.44 -24.80 22.56
N ILE A 240 0.82 -23.54 22.80
CA ILE A 240 1.99 -22.89 22.21
C ILE A 240 2.74 -22.06 23.26
N THR A 241 4.00 -21.75 22.97
CA THR A 241 4.76 -20.76 23.76
C THR A 241 4.40 -19.35 23.31
N GLY A 242 4.11 -18.47 24.27
CA GLY A 242 3.72 -17.09 24.01
C GLY A 242 3.19 -16.39 25.26
N VAL A 243 2.35 -15.40 25.05
CA VAL A 243 1.72 -14.62 26.11
C VAL A 243 0.20 -14.89 26.10
N VAL A 244 -0.40 -15.01 27.26
CA VAL A 244 -1.84 -15.12 27.39
C VAL A 244 -2.48 -13.76 27.09
N VAL A 245 -3.15 -13.64 25.94
CA VAL A 245 -3.79 -12.38 25.52
C VAL A 245 -5.23 -12.27 26.01
N GLU A 246 -5.89 -13.39 26.23
CA GLU A 246 -7.27 -13.42 26.73
C GLU A 246 -7.48 -14.58 27.69
N LYS A 247 -8.18 -14.31 28.80
CA LYS A 247 -8.63 -15.30 29.80
C LYS A 247 -10.10 -15.11 30.05
N LYS A 248 -10.91 -16.14 29.78
CA LYS A 248 -12.38 -16.11 29.94
C LYS A 248 -12.90 -17.03 31.03
N VAL A 249 -12.04 -17.71 31.77
CA VAL A 249 -12.42 -18.63 32.84
C VAL A 249 -12.12 -18.01 34.20
N LEU A 250 -13.01 -18.27 35.18
CA LEU A 250 -12.86 -17.87 36.58
C LEU A 250 -12.74 -19.13 37.47
N PRO A 251 -12.06 -19.02 38.63
CA PRO A 251 -12.02 -20.10 39.58
C PRO A 251 -13.44 -20.52 40.05
N GLY A 252 -13.70 -21.83 40.10
CA GLY A 252 -15.02 -22.37 40.46
C GLY A 252 -16.08 -22.28 39.37
N GLN A 253 -15.77 -21.66 38.24
CA GLN A 253 -16.70 -21.51 37.13
C GLN A 253 -17.00 -22.85 36.46
N MET A 254 -18.28 -23.08 36.13
CA MET A 254 -18.70 -24.19 35.30
C MET A 254 -18.25 -23.94 33.85
N ILE A 255 -17.58 -24.91 33.29
CA ILE A 255 -17.03 -24.91 31.92
C ILE A 255 -17.88 -25.86 31.07
N GLN A 256 -18.19 -25.43 29.84
CA GLN A 256 -18.92 -26.22 28.88
C GLN A 256 -18.05 -26.54 27.65
N PRO A 257 -18.32 -27.63 26.89
CA PRO A 257 -17.65 -27.94 25.66
C PRO A 257 -17.76 -26.77 24.64
N GLY A 258 -16.66 -26.42 24.02
CA GLY A 258 -16.55 -25.29 23.05
C GLY A 258 -16.30 -23.92 23.70
N MET A 259 -16.34 -23.82 25.04
CA MET A 259 -16.03 -22.56 25.73
C MET A 259 -14.55 -22.22 25.60
N LEU A 260 -14.24 -21.01 25.13
CA LEU A 260 -12.89 -20.46 25.15
C LEU A 260 -12.45 -20.20 26.57
N LEU A 261 -11.33 -20.78 26.99
CA LEU A 261 -10.74 -20.63 28.30
C LEU A 261 -9.59 -19.61 28.29
N TYR A 262 -8.65 -19.84 27.39
CA TYR A 262 -7.47 -19.00 27.20
C TYR A 262 -7.18 -18.81 25.73
N ARG A 263 -6.65 -17.65 25.39
CA ARG A 263 -6.02 -17.38 24.09
C ARG A 263 -4.56 -17.04 24.33
N VAL A 264 -3.67 -17.77 23.69
CA VAL A 264 -2.23 -17.57 23.76
C VAL A 264 -1.72 -17.12 22.39
N ALA A 265 -0.95 -16.05 22.37
CA ALA A 265 -0.33 -15.52 21.15
C ALA A 265 1.19 -15.51 21.30
N ASN A 266 1.89 -15.92 20.26
CA ASN A 266 3.32 -15.71 20.13
C ASN A 266 3.57 -14.31 19.59
N LEU A 267 4.35 -13.50 20.30
CA LEU A 267 4.65 -12.11 19.96
C LEU A 267 6.05 -11.92 19.35
N SER A 268 6.75 -12.99 18.97
CA SER A 268 8.07 -12.90 18.32
C SER A 268 8.04 -12.16 16.98
N ASP A 269 6.91 -12.23 16.30
CA ASP A 269 6.57 -11.44 15.14
C ASP A 269 5.17 -10.85 15.37
N VAL A 270 4.98 -9.66 14.87
CA VAL A 270 3.69 -8.96 14.93
C VAL A 270 3.29 -8.48 13.55
N TRP A 271 2.02 -8.35 13.35
CA TRP A 271 1.48 -7.72 12.16
C TRP A 271 1.20 -6.25 12.44
N LEU A 272 1.26 -5.46 11.40
CA LEU A 272 0.82 -4.08 11.41
C LEU A 272 -0.11 -3.90 10.21
N ASP A 273 -1.35 -3.56 10.49
CA ASP A 273 -2.33 -3.23 9.47
C ASP A 273 -2.34 -1.71 9.28
N ALA A 274 -1.71 -1.24 8.19
CA ALA A 274 -1.63 0.18 7.82
C ALA A 274 -2.80 0.58 6.94
N ASP A 275 -3.39 1.73 7.18
CA ASP A 275 -4.48 2.29 6.38
C ASP A 275 -3.91 3.19 5.29
N VAL A 276 -4.09 2.79 4.04
CA VAL A 276 -3.57 3.47 2.85
C VAL A 276 -4.71 3.98 1.99
N TYR A 277 -4.63 5.22 1.53
CA TYR A 277 -5.65 5.81 0.67
C TYR A 277 -5.73 5.14 -0.70
N GLU A 278 -6.93 5.07 -1.26
CA GLU A 278 -7.22 4.44 -2.56
C GLU A 278 -6.29 4.93 -3.68
N TYR A 279 -6.06 6.26 -3.76
CA TYR A 279 -5.21 6.86 -4.81
C TYR A 279 -3.71 6.51 -4.70
N GLU A 280 -3.27 5.95 -3.57
CA GLU A 280 -1.88 5.55 -3.32
C GLU A 280 -1.64 4.06 -3.54
N LEU A 281 -2.69 3.24 -3.57
CA LEU A 281 -2.60 1.78 -3.70
C LEU A 281 -1.83 1.32 -4.93
N ALA A 282 -1.97 2.02 -6.06
CA ALA A 282 -1.28 1.68 -7.30
C ALA A 282 0.26 1.70 -7.17
N SER A 283 0.80 2.36 -6.13
CA SER A 283 2.24 2.46 -5.86
C SER A 283 2.76 1.41 -4.87
N ILE A 284 1.86 0.64 -4.23
CA ILE A 284 2.22 -0.36 -3.24
C ILE A 284 2.21 -1.76 -3.88
N LYS A 285 3.21 -2.56 -3.51
CA LYS A 285 3.34 -3.97 -3.90
C LYS A 285 3.80 -4.79 -2.71
N THR A 286 3.43 -6.05 -2.68
CA THR A 286 4.00 -7.02 -1.74
C THR A 286 5.51 -7.13 -1.91
N GLY A 287 6.23 -7.32 -0.80
CA GLY A 287 7.69 -7.35 -0.77
C GLY A 287 8.35 -5.98 -0.63
N GLN A 288 7.60 -4.87 -0.59
CA GLN A 288 8.18 -3.55 -0.35
C GLN A 288 8.62 -3.40 1.10
N LYS A 289 9.79 -2.80 1.29
CA LYS A 289 10.28 -2.44 2.62
C LYS A 289 9.56 -1.22 3.17
N ALA A 290 9.36 -1.23 4.47
CA ALA A 290 8.76 -0.13 5.19
C ALA A 290 9.51 0.11 6.50
N SER A 291 9.65 1.36 6.86
CA SER A 291 10.13 1.77 8.17
C SER A 291 8.95 2.15 9.07
N VAL A 292 8.95 1.61 10.26
CA VAL A 292 7.85 1.75 11.23
C VAL A 292 8.38 2.44 12.49
N THR A 293 7.70 3.48 12.93
CA THR A 293 8.01 4.19 14.18
C THR A 293 6.79 4.19 15.09
N VAL A 294 7.02 3.96 16.38
CA VAL A 294 5.97 3.99 17.40
C VAL A 294 6.29 5.06 18.44
N GLU A 295 5.28 5.76 18.94
CA GLU A 295 5.47 6.83 19.91
C GLU A 295 6.02 6.34 21.26
N ALA A 296 5.75 5.07 21.59
CA ALA A 296 6.25 4.48 22.83
C ALA A 296 7.79 4.34 22.87
N TYR A 297 8.46 4.34 21.70
CA TYR A 297 9.92 4.21 21.58
C TYR A 297 10.49 5.29 20.64
N PRO A 298 10.59 6.55 21.11
CA PRO A 298 11.08 7.66 20.29
C PRO A 298 12.50 7.41 19.81
N GLY A 299 12.74 7.67 18.52
CA GLY A 299 14.05 7.50 17.89
C GLY A 299 14.40 6.05 17.50
N ARG A 300 13.54 5.07 17.79
CA ARG A 300 13.70 3.69 17.33
C ARG A 300 12.84 3.42 16.09
N THR A 301 13.47 2.88 15.06
CA THR A 301 12.80 2.48 13.82
C THR A 301 12.81 0.96 13.73
N PHE A 302 11.67 0.39 13.40
CA PHE A 302 11.49 -1.04 13.15
C PHE A 302 11.36 -1.24 11.64
N GLU A 303 12.02 -2.25 11.12
CA GLU A 303 11.89 -2.63 9.71
C GLU A 303 10.75 -3.61 9.53
N GLY A 304 9.96 -3.40 8.51
CA GLY A 304 8.85 -4.27 8.12
C GLY A 304 8.82 -4.48 6.62
N GLU A 305 8.06 -5.47 6.20
CA GLU A 305 7.83 -5.79 4.79
C GLU A 305 6.33 -5.91 4.53
N VAL A 306 5.86 -5.36 3.40
CA VAL A 306 4.48 -5.50 2.96
C VAL A 306 4.23 -6.96 2.58
N SER A 307 3.45 -7.66 3.39
CA SER A 307 3.12 -9.08 3.18
C SER A 307 1.81 -9.28 2.41
N PHE A 308 0.83 -8.41 2.63
CA PHE A 308 -0.48 -8.55 2.03
C PHE A 308 -1.19 -7.21 1.84
N ILE A 309 -1.95 -7.08 0.75
CA ILE A 309 -2.80 -5.93 0.46
C ILE A 309 -4.23 -6.44 0.42
N TYR A 310 -5.10 -5.93 1.30
CA TYR A 310 -6.49 -6.36 1.33
C TYR A 310 -7.24 -5.94 0.06
N PRO A 311 -8.02 -6.83 -0.56
CA PRO A 311 -8.68 -6.58 -1.85
C PRO A 311 -9.99 -5.79 -1.72
N TYR A 312 -10.20 -5.11 -0.60
CA TYR A 312 -11.38 -4.29 -0.35
C TYR A 312 -11.01 -3.00 0.37
N LEU A 313 -11.84 -1.98 0.16
CA LEU A 313 -11.70 -0.68 0.83
C LEU A 313 -12.63 -0.60 2.03
N GLN A 314 -12.19 0.08 3.06
CA GLN A 314 -13.05 0.51 4.14
C GLN A 314 -13.92 1.67 3.64
N THR A 315 -15.24 1.52 3.72
CA THR A 315 -16.20 2.47 3.14
C THR A 315 -16.16 3.83 3.83
N ASP A 316 -15.90 3.85 5.13
CA ASP A 316 -15.94 5.08 5.94
C ASP A 316 -14.73 5.99 5.69
N THR A 317 -13.55 5.39 5.52
CA THR A 317 -12.28 6.12 5.38
C THR A 317 -11.76 6.15 3.94
N ARG A 318 -12.31 5.32 3.05
CA ARG A 318 -11.81 5.05 1.69
C ARG A 318 -10.35 4.64 1.66
N THR A 319 -9.95 3.86 2.65
CA THR A 319 -8.60 3.30 2.76
C THR A 319 -8.62 1.80 2.53
N ALA A 320 -7.55 1.25 1.98
CA ALA A 320 -7.28 -0.17 2.00
C ALA A 320 -6.32 -0.51 3.13
N LYS A 321 -6.50 -1.64 3.74
CA LYS A 321 -5.52 -2.16 4.70
C LYS A 321 -4.35 -2.79 3.96
N VAL A 322 -3.16 -2.44 4.38
CA VAL A 322 -1.91 -3.02 3.93
C VAL A 322 -1.24 -3.66 5.14
N ARG A 323 -1.05 -4.97 5.08
CA ARG A 323 -0.43 -5.73 6.17
C ARG A 323 1.07 -5.78 6.01
N LEU A 324 1.77 -5.41 7.06
CA LEU A 324 3.21 -5.55 7.19
C LEU A 324 3.52 -6.60 8.26
N VAL A 325 4.61 -7.33 8.07
CA VAL A 325 5.19 -8.22 9.08
C VAL A 325 6.40 -7.54 9.68
N LEU A 326 6.44 -7.49 11.01
CA LEU A 326 7.56 -6.93 11.76
C LEU A 326 8.12 -8.00 12.70
N GLN A 327 9.43 -8.12 12.73
CA GLN A 327 10.11 -8.94 13.73
C GLN A 327 10.14 -8.22 15.08
N ASN A 328 9.84 -8.94 16.14
CA ASN A 328 9.71 -8.39 17.50
C ASN A 328 10.44 -9.25 18.54
N PRO A 329 11.76 -9.51 18.38
CA PRO A 329 12.51 -10.41 19.25
C PRO A 329 12.59 -9.96 20.70
N GLU A 330 12.48 -8.67 20.96
CA GLU A 330 12.49 -8.07 22.29
C GLU A 330 11.08 -7.89 22.88
N GLU A 331 10.03 -8.29 22.16
CA GLU A 331 8.60 -8.15 22.54
C GLU A 331 8.20 -6.70 22.90
N LEU A 332 8.88 -5.72 22.30
CA LEU A 332 8.61 -4.30 22.53
C LEU A 332 7.33 -3.83 21.84
N LEU A 333 7.09 -4.34 20.64
CA LEU A 333 5.88 -4.04 19.89
C LEU A 333 4.73 -4.85 20.47
N LYS A 334 3.74 -4.13 21.01
CA LYS A 334 2.56 -4.75 21.63
C LYS A 334 1.33 -4.55 20.75
N PRO A 335 0.49 -5.57 20.57
CA PRO A 335 -0.79 -5.44 19.91
C PRO A 335 -1.60 -4.29 20.51
N GLY A 336 -2.25 -3.51 19.65
CA GLY A 336 -2.98 -2.29 20.03
C GLY A 336 -2.16 -1.00 19.98
N MET A 337 -0.83 -1.05 19.77
CA MET A 337 -0.03 0.16 19.55
C MET A 337 -0.31 0.77 18.18
N TYR A 338 -0.38 2.10 18.13
CA TYR A 338 -0.39 2.86 16.89
C TYR A 338 1.05 3.07 16.40
N ALA A 339 1.21 3.00 15.08
CA ALA A 339 2.50 3.18 14.45
C ALA A 339 2.40 4.05 13.19
N ASN A 340 3.41 4.88 12.96
CA ASN A 340 3.60 5.58 11.71
C ASN A 340 4.45 4.71 10.78
N VAL A 341 3.98 4.51 9.57
CA VAL A 341 4.59 3.65 8.56
C VAL A 341 5.04 4.49 7.39
N ALA A 342 6.28 4.32 6.98
CA ALA A 342 6.84 4.91 5.77
C ALA A 342 7.19 3.77 4.80
N ILE A 343 6.36 3.57 3.77
CA ILE A 343 6.55 2.55 2.74
C ILE A 343 7.30 3.19 1.58
N GLU A 344 8.40 2.59 1.16
CA GLU A 344 9.16 3.04 -0.01
C GLU A 344 8.53 2.47 -1.28
N SER A 345 8.10 3.37 -2.19
CA SER A 345 7.63 2.93 -3.50
C SER A 345 8.80 2.40 -4.34
N ALA A 346 8.52 1.49 -5.26
CA ALA A 346 9.53 1.04 -6.19
C ALA A 346 10.10 2.26 -6.95
N PRO A 347 11.44 2.37 -7.10
CA PRO A 347 12.07 3.43 -7.85
C PRO A 347 11.57 3.41 -9.30
N ARG A 348 11.34 4.60 -9.85
CA ARG A 348 10.94 4.77 -11.26
C ARG A 348 11.82 5.84 -11.88
N ASP A 349 12.21 5.61 -13.11
CA ASP A 349 12.89 6.63 -13.92
C ASP A 349 11.95 7.79 -14.19
N GLN A 350 12.27 8.96 -13.66
CA GLN A 350 11.45 10.16 -13.77
C GLN A 350 12.33 11.38 -14.04
N LEU A 351 11.75 12.39 -14.69
CA LEU A 351 12.43 13.67 -14.88
C LEU A 351 12.38 14.44 -13.57
N LEU A 352 13.54 14.86 -13.10
CA LEU A 352 13.72 15.58 -11.86
C LEU A 352 14.28 16.98 -12.13
N VAL A 353 13.72 17.96 -11.44
CA VAL A 353 14.26 19.33 -11.40
C VAL A 353 14.36 19.79 -9.94
N PRO A 354 15.28 20.70 -9.61
CA PRO A 354 15.28 21.32 -8.30
C PRO A 354 13.95 21.99 -7.99
N ALA A 355 13.48 21.89 -6.74
CA ALA A 355 12.18 22.47 -6.36
C ALA A 355 12.16 24.01 -6.54
N SER A 356 13.33 24.65 -6.47
CA SER A 356 13.48 26.08 -6.73
C SER A 356 13.21 26.49 -8.17
N ALA A 357 13.30 25.56 -9.13
CA ALA A 357 13.05 25.85 -10.53
C ALA A 357 11.55 25.98 -10.87
N VAL A 358 10.67 25.43 -10.02
CA VAL A 358 9.24 25.37 -10.28
C VAL A 358 8.51 26.54 -9.64
N PHE A 359 7.84 27.34 -10.46
CA PHE A 359 6.91 28.37 -10.02
C PHE A 359 5.52 27.81 -9.81
N ASP A 360 4.94 28.10 -8.67
CA ASP A 360 3.54 27.78 -8.37
C ASP A 360 2.78 29.07 -8.06
N THR A 361 1.88 29.46 -8.95
CA THR A 361 1.00 30.63 -8.76
C THR A 361 -0.34 30.27 -8.11
N GLY A 362 -0.51 29.00 -7.68
CA GLY A 362 -1.77 28.46 -7.20
C GLY A 362 -2.71 28.00 -8.31
N THR A 363 -2.69 28.68 -9.47
CA THR A 363 -3.52 28.33 -10.65
C THR A 363 -2.73 27.63 -11.75
N ARG A 364 -1.44 27.93 -11.85
CA ARG A 364 -0.52 27.36 -12.88
C ARG A 364 0.84 27.10 -12.28
N ARG A 365 1.50 26.11 -12.85
CA ARG A 365 2.87 25.74 -12.52
C ARG A 365 3.72 25.74 -13.77
N TYR A 366 4.85 26.43 -13.73
CA TYR A 366 5.72 26.60 -14.88
C TYR A 366 7.18 26.70 -14.43
N VAL A 367 8.06 26.51 -15.39
CA VAL A 367 9.52 26.70 -15.27
C VAL A 367 10.02 27.60 -16.38
N PHE A 368 11.15 28.26 -16.19
CA PHE A 368 11.84 28.93 -17.27
C PHE A 368 12.89 28.00 -17.88
N VAL A 369 12.80 27.75 -19.17
CA VAL A 369 13.75 26.92 -19.92
C VAL A 369 14.64 27.85 -20.76
N GLN A 370 15.95 27.68 -20.64
CA GLN A 370 16.91 28.36 -21.52
C GLN A 370 16.96 27.59 -22.84
N VAL A 371 16.43 28.20 -23.90
CA VAL A 371 16.43 27.60 -25.26
C VAL A 371 17.68 27.97 -26.06
N GLU A 372 18.21 29.17 -25.82
CA GLU A 372 19.47 29.66 -26.34
C GLU A 372 20.17 30.53 -25.28
N PRO A 373 21.48 30.76 -25.33
CA PRO A 373 22.13 31.68 -24.44
C PRO A 373 21.42 33.04 -24.40
N GLY A 374 21.02 33.50 -23.24
CA GLY A 374 20.26 34.74 -23.04
C GLY A 374 18.77 34.65 -23.31
N VAL A 375 18.23 33.54 -23.75
CA VAL A 375 16.81 33.39 -24.10
C VAL A 375 16.10 32.40 -23.19
N PHE A 376 15.13 32.88 -22.44
CA PHE A 376 14.38 32.11 -21.46
C PHE A 376 12.91 32.08 -21.82
N VAL A 377 12.35 30.87 -21.92
CA VAL A 377 10.94 30.65 -22.30
C VAL A 377 10.20 29.99 -21.13
N PRO A 378 9.08 30.58 -20.69
CA PRO A 378 8.24 29.94 -19.68
C PRO A 378 7.51 28.75 -20.29
N LYS A 379 7.65 27.56 -19.69
CA LYS A 379 6.95 26.32 -20.05
C LYS A 379 6.07 25.86 -18.91
N GLU A 380 4.80 25.57 -19.18
CA GLU A 380 3.88 25.00 -18.22
C GLU A 380 4.27 23.55 -17.93
N VAL A 381 4.25 23.17 -16.65
CA VAL A 381 4.65 21.85 -16.19
C VAL A 381 3.62 21.24 -15.24
N GLU A 382 3.54 19.91 -15.26
CA GLU A 382 2.77 19.14 -14.26
C GLU A 382 3.76 18.56 -13.24
N PRO A 383 3.98 19.21 -12.09
CA PRO A 383 4.85 18.65 -11.07
C PRO A 383 4.15 17.49 -10.35
N GLY A 384 4.91 16.45 -10.07
CA GLY A 384 4.51 15.28 -9.32
C GLY A 384 4.98 15.33 -7.87
N ALA A 385 5.49 14.18 -7.37
CA ALA A 385 5.97 14.06 -6.00
C ALA A 385 7.28 14.82 -5.78
N LYS A 386 7.44 15.36 -4.58
CA LYS A 386 8.71 15.91 -4.13
C LYS A 386 9.58 14.78 -3.58
N VAL A 387 10.84 14.73 -4.04
CA VAL A 387 11.85 13.75 -3.63
C VAL A 387 13.08 14.52 -3.14
N GLY A 388 13.23 14.62 -1.83
CA GLY A 388 14.26 15.46 -1.21
C GLY A 388 14.08 16.94 -1.56
N ASP A 389 15.08 17.56 -2.18
CA ASP A 389 15.10 18.93 -2.68
C ASP A 389 14.65 19.07 -4.15
N ARG A 390 14.33 17.95 -4.81
CA ARG A 390 13.90 17.88 -6.20
C ARG A 390 12.41 17.59 -6.34
N VAL A 391 11.84 17.93 -7.48
CA VAL A 391 10.46 17.66 -7.84
C VAL A 391 10.43 16.85 -9.13
N VAL A 392 9.62 15.81 -9.14
CA VAL A 392 9.33 15.01 -10.33
C VAL A 392 8.48 15.84 -11.29
N ILE A 393 8.80 15.83 -12.56
CA ILE A 393 7.98 16.46 -13.61
C ILE A 393 7.31 15.37 -14.44
N ALA A 394 5.97 15.33 -14.36
CA ALA A 394 5.17 14.37 -15.12
C ALA A 394 5.03 14.75 -16.59
N LYS A 395 4.86 16.06 -16.87
CA LYS A 395 4.73 16.59 -18.23
C LYS A 395 5.29 18.01 -18.32
N GLY A 396 5.66 18.42 -19.54
CA GLY A 396 6.06 19.78 -19.87
C GLY A 396 7.56 19.97 -20.13
N LEU A 397 8.41 19.02 -19.75
CA LEU A 397 9.86 19.07 -19.99
C LEU A 397 10.38 17.82 -20.68
N LYS A 398 11.55 17.98 -21.28
CA LYS A 398 12.36 16.89 -21.86
C LYS A 398 13.68 16.79 -21.12
N GLU A 399 14.26 15.59 -21.15
CA GLU A 399 15.59 15.34 -20.61
C GLU A 399 16.64 16.21 -21.31
N GLY A 400 17.55 16.80 -20.53
CA GLY A 400 18.61 17.67 -21.03
C GLY A 400 18.22 19.14 -21.21
N GLU A 401 16.94 19.52 -21.11
CA GLU A 401 16.55 20.93 -21.15
C GLU A 401 17.15 21.68 -19.95
N GLN A 402 17.64 22.89 -20.20
CA GLN A 402 18.24 23.71 -19.14
C GLN A 402 17.16 24.54 -18.44
N VAL A 403 16.91 24.26 -17.16
CA VAL A 403 15.92 24.99 -16.35
C VAL A 403 16.61 25.97 -15.42
N VAL A 404 16.02 27.14 -15.27
CA VAL A 404 16.52 28.19 -14.36
C VAL A 404 16.21 27.81 -12.91
N VAL A 405 17.22 27.83 -12.05
CA VAL A 405 17.10 27.49 -10.61
C VAL A 405 17.28 28.67 -9.68
N ASP A 406 18.02 29.68 -10.11
CA ASP A 406 18.25 30.94 -9.40
C ASP A 406 18.00 32.14 -10.32
N GLY A 407 17.68 33.32 -9.73
CA GLY A 407 17.28 34.51 -10.48
C GLY A 407 15.86 34.50 -10.99
N ASN A 408 15.11 33.46 -10.67
CA ASN A 408 13.76 33.16 -11.18
C ASN A 408 12.77 34.29 -10.99
N PHE A 409 12.75 34.95 -9.80
CA PHE A 409 11.77 35.98 -9.48
C PHE A 409 11.91 37.21 -10.40
N LEU A 410 13.15 37.62 -10.66
CA LEU A 410 13.41 38.76 -11.56
C LEU A 410 13.03 38.41 -13.00
N LEU A 411 13.35 37.19 -13.41
CA LEU A 411 12.99 36.69 -14.73
C LEU A 411 11.46 36.61 -14.93
N ASP A 412 10.72 36.18 -13.88
CA ASP A 412 9.25 36.17 -13.91
C ASP A 412 8.67 37.58 -14.00
N SER A 413 9.21 38.52 -13.23
CA SER A 413 8.79 39.92 -13.29
C SER A 413 8.96 40.54 -14.68
N GLU A 414 10.13 40.31 -15.32
CA GLU A 414 10.39 40.75 -16.68
C GLU A 414 9.45 40.07 -17.70
N SER A 415 9.19 38.78 -17.53
CA SER A 415 8.27 38.01 -18.38
C SER A 415 6.83 38.53 -18.29
N GLN A 416 6.37 38.91 -17.09
CA GLN A 416 5.06 39.54 -16.87
C GLN A 416 4.97 40.92 -17.54
N LEU A 417 5.98 41.77 -17.31
CA LEU A 417 6.02 43.10 -17.90
C LEU A 417 6.00 43.06 -19.44
N LYS A 418 6.76 42.16 -20.03
CA LYS A 418 6.75 41.94 -21.49
C LYS A 418 5.40 41.43 -22.02
N ALA A 419 4.77 40.51 -21.29
CA ALA A 419 3.43 40.03 -21.64
C ALA A 419 2.38 41.13 -21.58
N ALA A 420 2.42 41.99 -20.56
CA ALA A 420 1.53 43.14 -20.42
C ALA A 420 1.75 44.18 -21.53
N ALA A 421 2.98 44.54 -21.82
CA ALA A 421 3.33 45.49 -22.89
C ALA A 421 2.98 44.96 -24.29
N GLY A 422 3.09 43.66 -24.53
CA GLY A 422 2.68 43.02 -25.81
C GLY A 422 1.17 42.95 -26.00
N GLY A 423 0.40 42.92 -24.91
CA GLY A 423 -1.08 42.89 -24.95
C GLY A 423 -1.71 44.22 -25.35
N GLU A 424 -1.08 45.34 -25.03
CA GLU A 424 -1.61 46.68 -25.40
C GLU A 424 -1.47 46.99 -26.88
N SER A 425 -0.48 46.45 -27.57
CA SER A 425 -0.29 46.67 -29.01
C SER A 425 -1.34 45.98 -29.88
N HIS A 426 -2.01 44.93 -29.42
CA HIS A 426 -3.13 44.28 -30.14
C HIS A 426 -4.51 44.95 -29.86
N ALA A 427 -4.68 45.67 -28.76
CA ALA A 427 -5.91 46.32 -28.41
C ALA A 427 -6.10 47.67 -29.16
N THR A 428 -5.03 48.38 -29.47
CA THR A 428 -5.07 49.65 -30.22
C THR A 428 -5.33 49.47 -31.70
N VAL A 429 -4.81 48.40 -32.31
CA VAL A 429 -5.07 48.16 -33.78
C VAL A 429 -6.53 47.72 -34.02
N ALA A 430 -7.24 47.16 -33.06
CA ALA A 430 -8.63 46.74 -33.18
C ALA A 430 -9.63 47.92 -33.01
N LYS A 431 -9.25 49.03 -32.36
CA LYS A 431 -10.08 50.21 -32.21
C LYS A 431 -10.10 51.14 -33.45
N ASP A 432 -8.93 51.29 -34.07
CA ASP A 432 -8.81 52.12 -35.30
C ASP A 432 -9.48 51.53 -36.56
N ALA A 433 -9.73 50.19 -36.53
CA ALA A 433 -10.44 49.52 -37.64
C ALA A 433 -11.97 49.65 -37.57
N LYS A 434 -12.56 50.06 -36.41
CA LYS A 434 -14.00 50.24 -36.25
C LYS A 434 -14.48 51.68 -36.48
N GLU A 435 -13.59 52.67 -36.48
CA GLU A 435 -13.95 54.07 -36.61
C GLU A 435 -13.91 54.58 -38.09
N LYS A 436 -13.50 53.74 -39.07
CA LYS A 436 -13.52 54.04 -40.51
C LYS A 436 -14.67 53.41 -41.31
N LYS A 437 -15.72 52.96 -40.65
CA LYS A 437 -16.96 52.51 -41.31
C LYS A 437 -18.18 53.14 -40.65
N HIS A 438 -18.29 54.47 -40.76
CA HIS A 438 -19.54 55.20 -40.75
C HIS A 438 -19.46 56.33 -41.73
#